data_2f19215bd9369186e8e3f8bce5e45526
#
_entry.id   2f19215bd9369186e8e3f8bce5e45526
#
_cell.length_a   1.000
_cell.length_b   1.000
_cell.length_c   1.000
_cell.angle_alpha   90.00
_cell.angle_beta   90.00
_cell.angle_gamma   90.00
#
_symmetry.space_group_name_H-M   'P 1'
#
loop_
_entity.id
_entity.type
_entity.pdbx_description
1 polymer ?
#
loop_
_entity_poly.entity_id
_entity_poly.type
_entity_poly.pdbx_seq_one_letter_code
_entity_poly.pdbx_strand_id
1 'polypeptide(L)'
;GRYLATGRFRDGGWSGMGPALFAYRPWVDASGTPAAPGTHLEAVPLLLYESSQASEDIVRSLVGYQHPDEWEGGVWVTTAAGKTAVLFAGTKGIGDKYWYGYVNPAGPEYPCVDQDFVGQFTVCRLADGSPCPASDLTECSGHNDYRGWWSSAFAAQFILYDPADLADVAAGTLDAWEPQPYAVLNVDDYLLDNPAGIEIDLLGSGAQRHYRLGAVAYDDANGLLYVLELFADEAKPVVHVWQIQS
;
A
#
# COMPACT_ATOMS: atom_id res chain seq x y z
N GLY A 1 -20.00 1.23 21.12
CA GLY A 1 -19.93 2.68 20.86
C GLY A 1 -19.71 2.93 19.38
N ARG A 2 -19.88 4.18 18.92
CA ARG A 2 -19.59 4.55 17.55
C ARG A 2 -18.13 5.00 17.44
N TYR A 3 -17.46 4.59 16.35
CA TYR A 3 -16.09 4.98 16.02
C TYR A 3 -16.02 5.39 14.56
N LEU A 4 -15.05 6.22 14.22
CA LEU A 4 -14.58 6.39 12.85
C LEU A 4 -13.32 5.56 12.68
N ALA A 5 -13.12 5.03 11.49
CA ALA A 5 -11.87 4.41 11.09
C ALA A 5 -11.09 5.35 10.17
N THR A 6 -9.79 5.34 10.29
CA THR A 6 -8.87 6.03 9.38
C THR A 6 -7.68 5.15 9.13
N GLY A 7 -7.21 5.15 7.90
CA GLY A 7 -5.94 4.58 7.50
C GLY A 7 -5.01 5.67 6.99
N ARG A 8 -3.86 5.29 6.54
CA ARG A 8 -2.94 6.19 5.84
C ARG A 8 -2.31 5.48 4.66
N PHE A 9 -2.06 6.25 3.65
CA PHE A 9 -1.20 5.85 2.55
C PHE A 9 0.17 5.43 3.07
N ARG A 10 0.73 4.42 2.46
CA ARG A 10 2.02 3.88 2.80
C ARG A 10 3.04 4.19 1.71
N ASP A 11 4.11 4.82 2.10
CA ASP A 11 5.23 5.18 1.23
C ASP A 11 6.48 4.42 1.66
N GLY A 12 6.71 3.26 1.06
CA GLY A 12 7.80 2.37 1.40
C GLY A 12 7.77 1.90 2.86
N GLY A 13 8.77 1.18 3.31
CA GLY A 13 8.89 0.69 4.69
C GLY A 13 8.89 1.76 5.78
N TRP A 14 9.13 3.02 5.43
CA TRP A 14 9.21 4.15 6.37
C TRP A 14 7.87 4.47 7.05
N SER A 15 6.75 4.27 6.38
CA SER A 15 5.42 4.52 6.94
C SER A 15 4.71 3.27 7.42
N GLY A 16 5.36 2.13 7.37
CA GLY A 16 4.85 0.83 7.78
C GLY A 16 4.91 -0.19 6.65
N MET A 17 5.10 -1.45 7.01
CA MET A 17 5.30 -2.54 6.06
C MET A 17 3.98 -3.29 5.78
N GLY A 18 2.94 -2.53 5.47
CA GLY A 18 1.59 -2.99 5.16
C GLY A 18 0.56 -1.88 5.39
N PRO A 19 -0.74 -2.15 5.17
CA PRO A 19 -1.80 -1.19 5.43
C PRO A 19 -1.92 -0.84 6.91
N ALA A 20 -2.47 0.33 7.22
CA ALA A 20 -2.71 0.76 8.58
C ALA A 20 -4.19 1.10 8.79
N LEU A 21 -4.73 0.75 9.95
CA LEU A 21 -6.10 1.06 10.33
C LEU A 21 -6.15 1.48 11.80
N PHE A 22 -6.78 2.62 12.04
CA PHE A 22 -6.99 3.16 13.39
C PHE A 22 -8.47 3.42 13.63
N ALA A 23 -8.93 3.15 14.83
CA ALA A 23 -10.26 3.54 15.29
C ALA A 23 -10.17 4.70 16.28
N TYR A 24 -11.02 5.71 16.14
CA TYR A 24 -11.08 6.85 17.04
C TYR A 24 -12.49 7.45 17.16
N ARG A 25 -12.71 8.24 18.19
CA ARG A 25 -13.99 8.91 18.45
C ARG A 25 -13.78 10.43 18.45
N PRO A 26 -13.98 11.12 17.33
CA PRO A 26 -13.69 12.55 17.22
C PRO A 26 -14.61 13.46 18.04
N TRP A 27 -15.71 12.92 18.58
CA TRP A 27 -16.70 13.68 19.36
C TRP A 27 -16.47 13.62 20.89
N VAL A 28 -15.57 12.81 21.37
CA VAL A 28 -15.23 12.70 22.78
C VAL A 28 -13.72 12.59 22.98
N ASP A 29 -13.25 13.11 24.10
CA ASP A 29 -11.87 12.92 24.58
C ASP A 29 -11.69 11.52 25.24
N ALA A 30 -10.48 11.26 25.74
CA ALA A 30 -10.16 10.00 26.43
C ALA A 30 -11.03 9.73 27.67
N SER A 31 -11.55 10.77 28.31
CA SER A 31 -12.46 10.66 29.46
C SER A 31 -13.91 10.39 29.08
N GLY A 32 -14.24 10.45 27.78
CA GLY A 32 -15.61 10.36 27.27
C GLY A 32 -16.40 11.67 27.31
N THR A 33 -15.73 12.77 27.65
CA THR A 33 -16.31 14.13 27.61
C THR A 33 -16.33 14.64 26.17
N PRO A 34 -17.33 15.47 25.76
CA PRO A 34 -17.33 16.08 24.44
C PRO A 34 -16.01 16.79 24.13
N ALA A 35 -15.38 16.42 23.02
CA ALA A 35 -14.10 16.97 22.61
C ALA A 35 -14.25 18.43 22.19
N ALA A 36 -13.45 19.33 22.78
CA ALA A 36 -13.37 20.72 22.39
C ALA A 36 -12.44 20.88 21.17
N PRO A 37 -12.57 21.98 20.38
CA PRO A 37 -11.61 22.27 19.33
C PRO A 37 -10.16 22.30 19.85
N GLY A 38 -9.26 21.59 19.17
CA GLY A 38 -7.85 21.48 19.58
C GLY A 38 -7.56 20.36 20.58
N THR A 39 -8.57 19.58 21.01
CA THR A 39 -8.34 18.39 21.84
C THR A 39 -7.53 17.35 21.09
N HIS A 40 -6.48 16.83 21.73
CA HIS A 40 -5.79 15.65 21.23
C HIS A 40 -6.71 14.42 21.37
N LEU A 41 -6.95 13.71 20.26
CA LEU A 41 -7.79 12.53 20.23
C LEU A 41 -6.91 11.28 20.25
N GLU A 42 -7.25 10.34 21.09
CA GLU A 42 -6.61 9.04 21.09
C GLU A 42 -7.19 8.17 19.97
N ALA A 43 -6.29 7.51 19.23
CA ALA A 43 -6.63 6.51 18.24
C ALA A 43 -6.12 5.14 18.70
N VAL A 44 -6.94 4.11 18.51
CA VAL A 44 -6.57 2.72 18.78
C VAL A 44 -6.09 2.10 17.48
N PRO A 45 -4.85 1.64 17.38
CA PRO A 45 -4.39 0.90 16.21
C PRO A 45 -5.12 -0.45 16.17
N LEU A 46 -5.78 -0.74 15.06
CA LEU A 46 -6.40 -2.04 14.80
C LEU A 46 -5.54 -2.88 13.84
N LEU A 47 -4.79 -2.20 12.99
CA LEU A 47 -3.81 -2.79 12.09
C LEU A 47 -2.67 -1.80 11.95
N LEU A 48 -1.46 -2.23 12.30
CA LEU A 48 -0.28 -1.38 12.24
C LEU A 48 0.99 -2.23 12.18
N TYR A 49 1.50 -2.44 11.00
CA TYR A 49 2.79 -3.09 10.80
C TYR A 49 3.95 -2.16 11.16
N GLU A 50 5.08 -2.76 11.53
CA GLU A 50 6.28 -1.98 11.84
C GLU A 50 6.80 -1.24 10.61
N SER A 51 7.52 -0.16 10.84
CA SER A 51 8.24 0.56 9.79
C SER A 51 9.70 0.13 9.78
N SER A 52 10.30 0.00 8.60
CA SER A 52 11.74 -0.10 8.49
C SER A 52 12.35 1.28 8.74
N GLN A 53 13.08 1.46 9.81
CA GLN A 53 13.62 2.78 10.18
C GLN A 53 15.04 2.99 9.65
N ALA A 54 15.97 2.20 10.11
CA ALA A 54 17.39 2.38 9.82
C ALA A 54 17.99 1.22 9.04
N SER A 55 17.21 0.18 8.80
CA SER A 55 17.57 -0.98 8.02
C SER A 55 16.41 -1.36 7.12
N GLU A 56 16.70 -2.10 6.07
CA GLU A 56 15.65 -2.64 5.19
C GLU A 56 15.12 -3.98 5.71
N ASP A 57 15.33 -4.27 6.99
CA ASP A 57 14.86 -5.50 7.61
C ASP A 57 13.33 -5.56 7.58
N ILE A 58 12.80 -6.59 6.95
CA ILE A 58 11.38 -6.86 6.86
C ILE A 58 10.98 -7.72 8.06
N VAL A 59 10.46 -7.05 9.09
CA VAL A 59 10.01 -7.68 10.32
C VAL A 59 8.61 -7.19 10.68
N ARG A 60 7.78 -8.05 11.26
CA ARG A 60 6.41 -7.73 11.67
C ARG A 60 5.64 -6.98 10.57
N SER A 61 5.71 -7.54 9.38
CA SER A 61 5.18 -6.98 8.15
C SER A 61 3.98 -7.76 7.64
N LEU A 62 3.30 -7.22 6.66
CA LEU A 62 2.41 -7.97 5.79
C LEU A 62 3.19 -9.15 5.17
N VAL A 63 2.60 -10.33 5.18
CA VAL A 63 3.24 -11.52 4.57
C VAL A 63 3.50 -11.29 3.08
N GLY A 64 4.74 -11.55 2.66
CA GLY A 64 5.17 -11.30 1.28
C GLY A 64 5.36 -9.82 0.94
N TYR A 65 5.44 -8.96 1.96
CA TYR A 65 5.70 -7.54 1.80
C TYR A 65 6.95 -7.27 0.94
N GLN A 66 6.81 -6.30 0.06
CA GLN A 66 7.91 -5.67 -0.65
C GLN A 66 7.81 -4.14 -0.47
N HIS A 67 8.93 -3.45 -0.45
CA HIS A 67 8.97 -2.01 -0.18
C HIS A 67 8.10 -1.15 -1.12
N PRO A 68 7.88 -1.51 -2.38
CA PRO A 68 6.98 -0.77 -3.27
C PRO A 68 5.49 -1.05 -3.07
N ASP A 69 5.09 -1.84 -2.08
CA ASP A 69 3.67 -2.07 -1.81
C ASP A 69 2.97 -0.79 -1.37
N GLU A 70 1.81 -0.50 -1.95
CA GLU A 70 1.00 0.69 -1.67
C GLU A 70 -0.48 0.30 -1.44
N TRP A 71 -1.06 0.74 -0.33
CA TRP A 71 -2.44 0.43 0.06
C TRP A 71 -3.19 1.73 0.33
N GLU A 72 -3.89 2.27 -0.66
CA GLU A 72 -4.48 3.60 -0.60
C GLU A 72 -5.96 3.61 -0.22
N GLY A 73 -6.68 2.53 -0.44
CA GLY A 73 -8.10 2.44 -0.15
C GLY A 73 -8.42 1.37 0.88
N GLY A 74 -9.31 1.66 1.82
CA GLY A 74 -9.78 0.67 2.77
C GLY A 74 -11.26 0.86 3.09
N VAL A 75 -12.00 -0.24 3.26
CA VAL A 75 -13.43 -0.22 3.56
C VAL A 75 -13.86 -1.43 4.38
N TRP A 76 -14.87 -1.24 5.22
CA TRP A 76 -15.58 -2.32 5.89
C TRP A 76 -16.70 -2.82 5.00
N VAL A 77 -16.72 -4.11 4.70
CA VAL A 77 -17.72 -4.77 3.86
C VAL A 77 -18.57 -5.69 4.72
N THR A 78 -19.89 -5.62 4.55
CA THR A 78 -20.82 -6.57 5.15
C THR A 78 -21.75 -7.10 4.05
N THR A 79 -21.74 -8.41 3.81
CA THR A 79 -22.62 -9.01 2.79
C THR A 79 -24.05 -9.14 3.32
N ALA A 80 -25.01 -9.33 2.42
CA ALA A 80 -26.40 -9.59 2.79
C ALA A 80 -26.57 -10.84 3.67
N ALA A 81 -25.65 -11.80 3.59
CA ALA A 81 -25.59 -12.98 4.47
C ALA A 81 -24.93 -12.71 5.84
N GLY A 82 -24.54 -11.47 6.11
CA GLY A 82 -23.90 -11.08 7.37
C GLY A 82 -22.40 -11.46 7.47
N LYS A 83 -21.76 -11.87 6.37
CA LYS A 83 -20.30 -12.04 6.35
C LYS A 83 -19.64 -10.67 6.30
N THR A 84 -18.57 -10.51 7.07
CA THR A 84 -17.85 -9.24 7.21
C THR A 84 -16.38 -9.39 6.85
N ALA A 85 -15.81 -8.32 6.29
CA ALA A 85 -14.38 -8.20 6.03
C ALA A 85 -13.94 -6.73 6.11
N VAL A 86 -12.67 -6.50 6.41
CA VAL A 86 -12.02 -5.23 6.09
C VAL A 86 -11.19 -5.45 4.84
N LEU A 87 -11.52 -4.73 3.79
CA LEU A 87 -10.87 -4.80 2.49
C LEU A 87 -9.94 -3.61 2.31
N PHE A 88 -8.72 -3.87 1.88
CA PHE A 88 -7.83 -2.86 1.34
C PHE A 88 -7.59 -3.12 -0.15
N ALA A 89 -7.53 -2.03 -0.91
CA ALA A 89 -7.15 -2.03 -2.31
C ALA A 89 -5.82 -1.30 -2.49
N GLY A 90 -4.98 -1.83 -3.34
CA GLY A 90 -3.67 -1.24 -3.58
C GLY A 90 -2.86 -1.94 -4.64
N THR A 91 -1.62 -1.52 -4.74
CA THR A 91 -0.60 -2.08 -5.63
C THR A 91 0.35 -2.94 -4.82
N LYS A 92 0.55 -4.16 -5.27
CA LYS A 92 1.46 -5.13 -4.67
C LYS A 92 2.69 -5.31 -5.54
N GLY A 93 3.87 -5.07 -5.00
CA GLY A 93 5.12 -5.50 -5.62
C GLY A 93 5.23 -7.02 -5.59
N ILE A 94 5.51 -7.63 -6.73
CA ILE A 94 5.63 -9.09 -6.89
C ILE A 94 6.91 -9.48 -7.61
N GLY A 95 7.25 -10.76 -7.54
CA GLY A 95 8.48 -11.31 -8.09
C GLY A 95 9.57 -11.47 -7.04
N ASP A 96 10.74 -11.83 -7.50
CA ASP A 96 11.86 -12.23 -6.65
C ASP A 96 12.80 -11.08 -6.27
N LYS A 97 12.56 -9.88 -6.82
CA LYS A 97 13.42 -8.72 -6.64
C LYS A 97 12.64 -7.44 -6.47
N TYR A 98 13.15 -6.58 -5.63
CA TYR A 98 12.75 -5.18 -5.51
C TYR A 98 13.99 -4.32 -5.21
N TRP A 99 13.93 -3.05 -5.55
CA TRP A 99 15.05 -2.12 -5.37
C TRP A 99 14.58 -0.70 -5.17
N TYR A 100 15.42 0.13 -4.60
CA TYR A 100 15.24 1.57 -4.58
C TYR A 100 16.06 2.21 -5.69
N GLY A 101 15.50 3.17 -6.40
CA GLY A 101 16.19 3.88 -7.46
C GLY A 101 15.25 4.21 -8.63
N TYR A 102 15.82 4.21 -9.82
CA TYR A 102 15.04 4.45 -11.04
C TYR A 102 14.34 3.17 -11.52
N VAL A 103 13.22 3.38 -12.22
CA VAL A 103 12.58 2.29 -12.95
C VAL A 103 13.58 1.67 -13.93
N ASN A 104 13.52 0.35 -14.06
CA ASN A 104 14.42 -0.35 -14.95
C ASN A 104 13.89 -0.35 -16.40
N PRO A 105 14.51 0.41 -17.33
CA PRO A 105 14.06 0.44 -18.72
C PRO A 105 14.34 -0.85 -19.48
N ALA A 106 15.24 -1.71 -18.97
CA ALA A 106 15.56 -2.99 -19.59
C ALA A 106 14.61 -4.13 -19.15
N GLY A 107 13.67 -3.82 -18.24
CA GLY A 107 12.71 -4.79 -17.75
C GLY A 107 13.10 -5.48 -16.45
N PRO A 108 12.22 -6.33 -15.90
CA PRO A 108 12.39 -6.93 -14.59
C PRO A 108 13.55 -7.92 -14.50
N GLU A 109 13.99 -8.47 -15.61
CA GLU A 109 15.14 -9.38 -15.69
C GLU A 109 16.49 -8.66 -15.49
N TYR A 110 16.49 -7.34 -15.47
CA TYR A 110 17.70 -6.55 -15.25
C TYR A 110 17.87 -6.26 -13.75
N PRO A 111 18.45 -7.16 -12.99
CA PRO A 111 18.49 -7.06 -11.54
C PRO A 111 19.37 -5.92 -11.07
N CYS A 112 19.15 -5.52 -9.82
CA CYS A 112 20.14 -4.81 -9.05
C CYS A 112 21.34 -5.73 -8.82
N VAL A 113 22.43 -5.51 -9.56
CA VAL A 113 23.59 -6.41 -9.53
C VAL A 113 24.51 -6.04 -8.37
N ASP A 114 24.51 -4.77 -7.99
CA ASP A 114 25.36 -4.24 -6.95
C ASP A 114 24.48 -3.66 -5.85
N GLN A 115 24.24 -4.45 -4.82
CA GLN A 115 23.67 -3.96 -3.58
C GLN A 115 24.74 -3.20 -2.81
N ASP A 116 24.98 -1.98 -3.19
CA ASP A 116 25.76 -1.10 -2.35
C ASP A 116 24.83 -0.30 -1.44
N PHE A 117 25.10 -0.39 -0.15
CA PHE A 117 24.43 0.42 0.84
C PHE A 117 25.06 1.80 0.88
N VAL A 118 24.31 2.80 0.50
CA VAL A 118 24.66 4.20 0.77
C VAL A 118 23.88 4.66 1.98
N GLY A 119 24.50 4.65 3.12
CA GLY A 119 23.82 4.86 4.38
C GLY A 119 22.89 3.69 4.70
N GLN A 120 21.58 3.95 4.65
CA GLN A 120 20.53 2.97 4.92
C GLN A 120 19.77 2.53 3.66
N PHE A 121 20.22 2.94 2.47
CA PHE A 121 19.50 2.69 1.23
C PHE A 121 20.28 1.77 0.31
N THR A 122 19.59 0.77 -0.23
CA THR A 122 20.10 -0.01 -1.37
C THR A 122 19.83 0.78 -2.65
N VAL A 123 20.85 1.01 -3.44
CA VAL A 123 20.76 1.78 -4.69
C VAL A 123 21.25 0.96 -5.85
N CYS A 124 20.46 0.86 -6.89
CA CYS A 124 20.70 -0.10 -7.96
C CYS A 124 20.92 0.51 -9.33
N ARG A 125 20.44 1.73 -9.60
CA ARG A 125 20.34 2.23 -10.96
C ARG A 125 20.53 3.73 -11.08
N LEU A 126 21.14 4.16 -12.19
CA LEU A 126 21.11 5.54 -12.66
C LEU A 126 19.81 5.86 -13.42
N ALA A 127 19.59 7.13 -13.73
CA ALA A 127 18.42 7.60 -14.46
C ALA A 127 18.28 6.96 -15.85
N ASP A 128 19.38 6.57 -16.48
CA ASP A 128 19.39 5.86 -17.76
C ASP A 128 19.18 4.34 -17.63
N GLY A 129 18.95 3.86 -16.38
CA GLY A 129 18.74 2.45 -16.07
C GLY A 129 20.01 1.62 -15.97
N SER A 130 21.20 2.21 -16.15
CA SER A 130 22.46 1.51 -15.96
C SER A 130 22.73 1.21 -14.49
N PRO A 131 23.54 0.19 -14.17
CA PRO A 131 23.97 -0.08 -12.80
C PRO A 131 24.61 1.14 -12.17
N CYS A 132 24.38 1.33 -10.87
CA CYS A 132 25.05 2.36 -10.11
C CYS A 132 26.56 2.09 -10.08
N PRO A 133 27.42 3.04 -10.51
CA PRO A 133 28.85 2.83 -10.45
C PRO A 133 29.35 2.84 -9.02
N ALA A 134 30.16 1.88 -8.64
CA ALA A 134 30.79 1.79 -7.30
C ALA A 134 31.64 3.04 -6.95
N SER A 135 32.04 3.80 -7.96
CA SER A 135 32.86 5.01 -7.80
C SER A 135 32.06 6.28 -7.50
N ASP A 136 30.74 6.28 -7.73
CA ASP A 136 29.89 7.45 -7.52
C ASP A 136 28.51 7.06 -7.00
N LEU A 137 28.48 6.60 -5.78
CA LEU A 137 27.24 6.22 -5.10
C LEU A 137 26.37 7.45 -4.75
N THR A 138 26.95 8.65 -4.73
CA THR A 138 26.25 9.87 -4.34
C THR A 138 25.13 10.20 -5.33
N GLU A 139 25.35 10.04 -6.62
CA GLU A 139 24.34 10.26 -7.65
C GLU A 139 23.21 9.25 -7.55
N CYS A 140 23.53 8.05 -7.12
CA CYS A 140 22.53 6.99 -6.93
C CYS A 140 21.78 7.09 -5.60
N SER A 141 22.33 7.74 -4.58
CA SER A 141 21.77 7.79 -3.21
C SER A 141 20.79 8.93 -2.96
N GLY A 142 20.83 9.99 -3.77
CA GLY A 142 19.96 11.15 -3.57
C GLY A 142 18.50 10.82 -3.87
N HIS A 143 17.59 11.40 -3.09
CA HIS A 143 16.20 11.47 -3.48
C HIS A 143 16.04 12.57 -4.52
N ASN A 144 15.54 12.22 -5.68
CA ASN A 144 15.11 13.17 -6.70
C ASN A 144 13.77 12.72 -7.29
N ASP A 145 13.19 13.53 -8.15
CA ASP A 145 11.78 13.45 -8.57
C ASP A 145 11.34 12.11 -9.18
N TYR A 146 12.27 11.24 -9.52
CA TYR A 146 11.97 10.00 -10.25
C TYR A 146 12.48 8.73 -9.57
N ARG A 147 12.91 8.84 -8.33
CA ARG A 147 13.36 7.70 -7.57
C ARG A 147 12.27 7.19 -6.65
N GLY A 148 12.18 5.87 -6.57
CA GLY A 148 11.23 5.21 -5.71
C GLY A 148 11.58 3.74 -5.53
N TRP A 149 10.71 3.05 -4.85
CA TRP A 149 10.79 1.61 -4.71
C TRP A 149 10.12 0.93 -5.91
N TRP A 150 10.81 -0.05 -6.48
CA TRP A 150 10.37 -0.85 -7.62
C TRP A 150 10.42 -2.34 -7.31
N SER A 151 9.61 -3.11 -8.01
CA SER A 151 9.60 -4.58 -7.99
C SER A 151 9.78 -5.15 -9.38
N SER A 152 10.10 -6.44 -9.45
CA SER A 152 10.18 -7.18 -10.73
C SER A 152 8.89 -7.08 -11.54
N ALA A 153 7.74 -7.05 -10.86
CA ALA A 153 6.44 -6.79 -11.44
C ALA A 153 5.50 -6.21 -10.37
N PHE A 154 4.32 -5.78 -10.79
CA PHE A 154 3.28 -5.26 -9.91
C PHE A 154 1.94 -5.94 -10.20
N ALA A 155 1.11 -6.03 -9.18
CA ALA A 155 -0.26 -6.50 -9.28
C ALA A 155 -1.20 -5.56 -8.52
N ALA A 156 -2.34 -5.26 -9.12
CA ALA A 156 -3.43 -4.62 -8.42
C ALA A 156 -4.16 -5.67 -7.57
N GLN A 157 -4.30 -5.41 -6.28
CA GLN A 157 -4.85 -6.41 -5.37
C GLN A 157 -5.88 -5.82 -4.42
N PHE A 158 -6.85 -6.68 -4.06
CA PHE A 158 -7.64 -6.53 -2.85
C PHE A 158 -7.15 -7.55 -1.84
N ILE A 159 -6.92 -7.08 -0.60
CA ILE A 159 -6.59 -7.95 0.53
C ILE A 159 -7.68 -7.80 1.59
N LEU A 160 -8.09 -8.92 2.17
CA LEU A 160 -9.21 -8.98 3.09
C LEU A 160 -8.77 -9.49 4.46
N TYR A 161 -9.08 -8.72 5.50
CA TYR A 161 -8.82 -9.07 6.89
C TYR A 161 -10.09 -9.49 7.61
N ASP A 162 -9.95 -10.43 8.55
CA ASP A 162 -11.04 -10.81 9.44
C ASP A 162 -11.26 -9.73 10.50
N PRO A 163 -12.46 -9.16 10.61
CA PRO A 163 -12.79 -8.24 11.69
C PRO A 163 -12.62 -8.82 13.10
N ALA A 164 -12.66 -10.14 13.25
CA ALA A 164 -12.41 -10.78 14.55
C ALA A 164 -10.97 -10.56 15.04
N ASP A 165 -9.98 -10.68 14.14
CA ASP A 165 -8.58 -10.42 14.48
C ASP A 165 -8.38 -8.95 14.90
N LEU A 166 -9.06 -8.01 14.21
CA LEU A 166 -9.01 -6.60 14.58
C LEU A 166 -9.69 -6.31 15.92
N ALA A 167 -10.73 -7.07 16.26
CA ALA A 167 -11.38 -6.99 17.57
C ALA A 167 -10.45 -7.52 18.67
N ASP A 168 -9.69 -8.58 18.39
CA ASP A 168 -8.68 -9.13 19.31
C ASP A 168 -7.53 -8.15 19.55
N VAL A 169 -7.11 -7.41 18.52
CA VAL A 169 -6.16 -6.29 18.68
C VAL A 169 -6.76 -5.21 19.59
N ALA A 170 -8.01 -4.81 19.35
CA ALA A 170 -8.68 -3.81 20.17
C ALA A 170 -8.86 -4.27 21.63
N ALA A 171 -8.95 -5.57 21.86
CA ALA A 171 -9.02 -6.18 23.20
C ALA A 171 -7.65 -6.37 23.85
N GLY A 172 -6.55 -6.19 23.12
CA GLY A 172 -5.18 -6.39 23.58
C GLY A 172 -4.77 -7.88 23.68
N THR A 173 -5.44 -8.75 22.95
CA THR A 173 -5.11 -10.18 22.84
C THR A 173 -4.21 -10.49 21.66
N LEU A 174 -4.16 -9.60 20.67
CA LEU A 174 -3.20 -9.61 19.57
C LEU A 174 -2.48 -8.27 19.52
N ASP A 175 -1.24 -8.30 19.04
CA ASP A 175 -0.52 -7.09 18.64
C ASP A 175 -1.06 -6.58 17.28
N ALA A 176 -1.01 -5.27 17.04
CA ALA A 176 -1.59 -4.65 15.85
C ALA A 176 -0.90 -5.05 14.52
N TRP A 177 0.24 -5.68 14.56
CA TRP A 177 0.98 -6.21 13.41
C TRP A 177 0.71 -7.70 13.12
N GLU A 178 0.06 -8.43 14.03
CA GLU A 178 -0.20 -9.87 13.89
C GLU A 178 -1.29 -10.21 12.87
N PRO A 179 -2.41 -9.45 12.75
CA PRO A 179 -3.41 -9.76 11.74
C PRO A 179 -2.80 -9.81 10.33
N GLN A 180 -3.17 -10.85 9.59
CA GLN A 180 -2.78 -11.04 8.20
C GLN A 180 -4.03 -11.23 7.33
N PRO A 181 -4.01 -10.87 6.05
CA PRO A 181 -5.15 -11.07 5.19
C PRO A 181 -5.45 -12.57 5.02
N TYR A 182 -6.71 -12.94 5.20
CA TYR A 182 -7.16 -14.32 4.95
C TYR A 182 -7.44 -14.60 3.47
N ALA A 183 -7.60 -13.56 2.66
CA ALA A 183 -7.80 -13.68 1.23
C ALA A 183 -7.12 -12.53 0.47
N VAL A 184 -6.63 -12.86 -0.72
CA VAL A 184 -6.02 -11.94 -1.67
C VAL A 184 -6.64 -12.17 -3.03
N LEU A 185 -7.09 -11.10 -3.69
CA LEU A 185 -7.66 -11.13 -5.03
C LEU A 185 -6.81 -10.25 -5.95
N ASN A 186 -6.29 -10.82 -7.02
CA ASN A 186 -5.70 -10.05 -8.12
C ASN A 186 -6.83 -9.49 -8.98
N VAL A 187 -6.76 -8.21 -9.29
CA VAL A 187 -7.78 -7.51 -10.08
C VAL A 187 -7.24 -6.88 -11.36
N ASP A 188 -6.01 -7.20 -11.76
CA ASP A 188 -5.36 -6.67 -12.96
C ASP A 188 -6.24 -6.78 -14.21
N ASP A 189 -6.86 -7.94 -14.42
CA ASP A 189 -7.66 -8.23 -15.60
C ASP A 189 -8.97 -7.41 -15.69
N TYR A 190 -9.34 -6.76 -14.59
CA TYR A 190 -10.58 -5.96 -14.52
C TYR A 190 -10.33 -4.46 -14.64
N LEU A 191 -9.07 -4.02 -14.64
CA LEU A 191 -8.72 -2.63 -14.77
C LEU A 191 -8.83 -2.18 -16.25
N LEU A 192 -9.25 -0.94 -16.43
CA LEU A 192 -9.43 -0.34 -17.76
C LEU A 192 -8.08 0.00 -18.36
N ASP A 193 -7.27 0.69 -17.58
CA ASP A 193 -5.92 1.01 -17.97
C ASP A 193 -5.00 -0.08 -17.46
N ASN A 194 -4.76 -1.04 -18.31
CA ASN A 194 -3.77 -2.08 -18.12
C ASN A 194 -2.55 -1.81 -19.01
N PRO A 195 -1.99 -0.57 -19.05
CA PRO A 195 -0.87 -0.27 -19.89
C PRO A 195 0.40 -0.81 -19.28
N ALA A 196 1.34 -1.02 -20.14
CA ALA A 196 2.72 -1.08 -19.73
C ALA A 196 3.10 0.30 -19.17
N GLY A 197 2.88 0.50 -17.87
CA GLY A 197 3.44 1.59 -17.10
C GLY A 197 2.94 3.01 -17.40
N ILE A 198 2.06 3.49 -16.55
CA ILE A 198 1.79 4.92 -16.42
C ILE A 198 3.08 5.70 -16.17
N GLU A 199 4.01 5.12 -15.48
CA GLU A 199 5.31 5.70 -15.16
C GLU A 199 6.22 5.90 -16.38
N ILE A 200 5.93 5.28 -17.51
CA ILE A 200 6.70 5.48 -18.75
C ILE A 200 6.71 6.94 -19.18
N ASP A 201 5.55 7.56 -19.19
CA ASP A 201 5.42 8.94 -19.66
C ASP A 201 6.04 9.94 -18.69
N LEU A 202 6.02 9.64 -17.41
CA LEU A 202 6.60 10.48 -16.37
C LEU A 202 8.12 10.32 -16.27
N LEU A 203 8.61 9.11 -16.48
CA LEU A 203 10.02 8.78 -16.30
C LEU A 203 10.79 8.62 -17.60
N GLY A 204 10.11 8.57 -18.73
CA GLY A 204 10.73 8.38 -20.04
C GLY A 204 11.46 7.05 -20.20
N SER A 205 11.19 6.08 -19.36
CA SER A 205 12.03 4.89 -19.25
C SER A 205 11.25 3.62 -19.07
N GLY A 206 10.22 3.29 -19.82
CA GLY A 206 10.03 2.04 -19.78
C GLY A 206 9.09 1.10 -19.47
N ALA A 207 9.08 0.01 -19.18
CA ALA A 207 8.22 -1.13 -19.35
C ALA A 207 7.61 -1.68 -18.05
N GLN A 208 7.80 -1.02 -16.93
CA GLN A 208 7.23 -1.50 -15.67
C GLN A 208 5.88 -0.86 -15.39
N ARG A 209 4.94 -1.73 -15.15
CA ARG A 209 3.58 -1.40 -14.83
C ARG A 209 3.45 -1.18 -13.33
N HIS A 210 2.92 -0.02 -12.96
CA HIS A 210 2.58 0.30 -11.59
C HIS A 210 1.10 0.65 -11.53
N TYR A 211 0.27 -0.26 -11.04
CA TYR A 211 -1.17 -0.05 -10.94
C TYR A 211 -1.47 1.05 -9.93
N ARG A 212 -2.49 1.84 -10.24
CA ARG A 212 -2.92 2.96 -9.41
C ARG A 212 -4.35 2.73 -8.93
N LEU A 213 -4.51 1.90 -7.90
CA LEU A 213 -5.77 1.82 -7.18
C LEU A 213 -5.80 2.89 -6.11
N GLY A 214 -6.89 3.64 -6.05
CA GLY A 214 -7.10 4.71 -5.07
C GLY A 214 -8.16 4.34 -4.02
N ALA A 215 -9.01 5.31 -3.70
CA ALA A 215 -10.04 5.17 -2.69
C ALA A 215 -11.03 4.04 -3.00
N VAL A 216 -11.56 3.45 -1.94
CA VAL A 216 -12.63 2.43 -1.96
C VAL A 216 -13.81 2.91 -1.15
N ALA A 217 -15.02 2.60 -1.59
CA ALA A 217 -16.25 2.83 -0.85
C ALA A 217 -17.20 1.64 -1.01
N TYR A 218 -18.03 1.38 -0.01
CA TYR A 218 -19.00 0.31 -0.06
C TYR A 218 -20.41 0.84 0.25
N ASP A 219 -21.34 0.54 -0.62
CA ASP A 219 -22.77 0.77 -0.42
C ASP A 219 -23.38 -0.51 0.16
N ASP A 220 -23.50 -0.54 1.47
CA ASP A 220 -24.05 -1.66 2.23
C ASP A 220 -25.50 -1.97 1.85
N ALA A 221 -26.28 -0.96 1.50
CA ALA A 221 -27.70 -1.14 1.15
C ALA A 221 -27.89 -1.89 -0.18
N ASN A 222 -26.98 -1.69 -1.13
CA ASN A 222 -27.05 -2.30 -2.46
C ASN A 222 -25.98 -3.38 -2.67
N GLY A 223 -25.05 -3.56 -1.74
CA GLY A 223 -23.94 -4.52 -1.85
C GLY A 223 -22.95 -4.14 -2.95
N LEU A 224 -22.74 -2.85 -3.18
CA LEU A 224 -21.87 -2.36 -4.26
C LEU A 224 -20.54 -1.85 -3.71
N LEU A 225 -19.46 -2.38 -4.25
CA LEU A 225 -18.10 -1.92 -3.99
C LEU A 225 -17.66 -0.99 -5.12
N TYR A 226 -17.25 0.22 -4.77
CA TYR A 226 -16.71 1.23 -5.66
C TYR A 226 -15.20 1.33 -5.43
N VAL A 227 -14.41 1.26 -6.49
CA VAL A 227 -12.95 1.38 -6.42
C VAL A 227 -12.49 2.35 -7.50
N LEU A 228 -11.67 3.30 -7.11
CA LEU A 228 -11.04 4.23 -8.04
C LEU A 228 -9.81 3.58 -8.67
N GLU A 229 -9.78 3.56 -9.99
CA GLU A 229 -8.57 3.37 -10.77
C GLU A 229 -8.06 4.75 -11.19
N LEU A 230 -6.92 5.14 -10.64
CA LEU A 230 -6.32 6.44 -10.92
C LEU A 230 -5.65 6.42 -12.29
N PHE A 231 -5.72 7.53 -13.01
CA PHE A 231 -5.11 7.71 -14.34
C PHE A 231 -5.55 6.71 -15.41
N ALA A 232 -6.72 6.10 -15.26
CA ALA A 232 -7.24 5.09 -16.19
C ALA A 232 -7.70 5.68 -17.55
N ASP A 233 -7.98 6.98 -17.59
CA ASP A 233 -8.28 7.75 -18.81
C ASP A 233 -7.38 9.00 -18.80
N GLU A 234 -6.11 8.83 -19.12
CA GLU A 234 -5.06 9.85 -19.00
C GLU A 234 -4.99 10.38 -17.53
N ALA A 235 -5.26 11.67 -17.31
CA ALA A 235 -5.27 12.27 -15.98
C ALA A 235 -6.58 12.04 -15.20
N LYS A 236 -7.54 11.28 -15.76
CA LYS A 236 -8.85 11.07 -15.13
C LYS A 236 -8.95 9.70 -14.49
N PRO A 237 -9.57 9.62 -13.31
CA PRO A 237 -9.85 8.33 -12.70
C PRO A 237 -11.07 7.67 -13.36
N VAL A 238 -11.10 6.35 -13.27
CA VAL A 238 -12.28 5.52 -13.53
C VAL A 238 -12.78 4.93 -12.23
N VAL A 239 -14.09 4.83 -12.08
CA VAL A 239 -14.73 4.16 -10.94
C VAL A 239 -15.21 2.80 -11.39
N HIS A 240 -14.59 1.76 -10.88
CA HIS A 240 -15.09 0.40 -11.01
C HIS A 240 -16.18 0.13 -9.99
N VAL A 241 -17.21 -0.60 -10.40
CA VAL A 241 -18.31 -0.99 -9.52
C VAL A 241 -18.48 -2.51 -9.57
N TRP A 242 -18.29 -3.15 -8.43
CA TRP A 242 -18.50 -4.60 -8.29
C TRP A 242 -19.68 -4.90 -7.37
N GLN A 243 -20.46 -5.91 -7.75
CA GLN A 243 -21.48 -6.45 -6.89
C GLN A 243 -20.85 -7.49 -5.96
N ILE A 244 -20.91 -7.25 -4.66
CA ILE A 244 -20.50 -8.24 -3.66
C ILE A 244 -21.66 -9.23 -3.47
N GLN A 245 -21.41 -10.47 -3.80
CA GLN A 245 -22.38 -11.55 -3.61
C GLN A 245 -22.06 -12.34 -2.33
N SER A 246 -23.10 -12.82 -1.68
CA SER A 246 -23.03 -13.62 -0.44
C SER A 246 -22.79 -15.08 -0.73
#